data_80a434a494c51dbd5613bedfe379ad43
#
_entry.id   80a434a494c51dbd5613bedfe379ad43
#
_cell.length_a   1.000
_cell.length_b   1.000
_cell.length_c   1.000
_cell.angle_alpha   90.00
_cell.angle_beta   90.00
_cell.angle_gamma   90.00
#
_symmetry.space_group_name_H-M   'P 1'
#
loop_
_entity.id
_entity.type
_entity.pdbx_description
1 polymer ?
#
loop_
_entity_poly.entity_id
_entity_poly.type
_entity_poly.pdbx_seq_one_letter_code
_entity_poly.pdbx_strand_id
1 'polypeptide(L)'
;MFYLYQPFILGEDEDDYYRLVGGRVPWDRGRWWYQLAHVCQRWRNIILGSASYLRLSLVCTNGTPVENMLAHSPHLPLTIDYSSNDGITAEDEERILLALEQRHRVRHLRLVFPVQNLQKLVMAIDEEFPILEYLIVDTSGKDIAVLRLPETLQTPRLRHFVLRGFACPVRSRLHPTSGGLVTLCLVTTHPSAYFQPNLLLLWISFIPQLESLEIAFLFPIPNRDVERQLTHTPITTRITLPNLRLFWFRGVSAYLEAVLCRITTPCLENLRIQLFKQLTFSVPRLLQFMNTTESLRFDNAVIVFKDKCIGVLLSFREADIYAFIVAVDCWQVDWQVSSAAQISNTLSQVFSAVEHLTLRHEVHSQSSEEHNDVDRTEWRNLLRSFSNVKTLRVEDGLVEELSRCLRLEDGELPLEMLPELQELTYPGSGDTVDAFTSLIDARRNAGRPVTLVRHSPIPIPSLLSLGSPSISLLSNEAGNGIET
;
A
#
# COMPACT_ATOMS: atom_id res chain seq x y z
N MET A 1 -9.06 1.53 22.43
CA MET A 1 -7.68 2.01 22.14
C MET A 1 -7.65 2.33 20.66
N PHE A 2 -7.90 3.58 20.31
CA PHE A 2 -8.09 4.02 18.92
C PHE A 2 -6.71 4.16 18.27
N TYR A 3 -6.42 3.31 17.29
CA TYR A 3 -5.31 3.52 16.38
C TYR A 3 -5.77 4.55 15.34
N LEU A 4 -5.22 5.75 15.41
CA LEU A 4 -5.34 6.75 14.35
C LEU A 4 -4.56 6.22 13.13
N TYR A 5 -5.27 5.62 12.21
CA TYR A 5 -4.76 5.37 10.87
C TYR A 5 -4.66 6.72 10.15
N GLN A 6 -3.46 7.22 9.95
CA GLN A 6 -3.26 8.30 9.00
C GLN A 6 -3.61 7.82 7.59
N PRO A 7 -4.33 8.61 6.80
CA PRO A 7 -4.65 8.25 5.41
C PRO A 7 -3.35 8.04 4.65
N PHE A 8 -3.26 6.91 3.96
CA PHE A 8 -2.14 6.57 3.11
C PHE A 8 -2.18 7.46 1.87
N ILE A 9 -1.38 8.49 1.85
CA ILE A 9 -1.07 9.24 0.64
C ILE A 9 -0.03 8.37 -0.09
N LEU A 10 -0.33 8.01 -1.36
CA LEU A 10 0.57 7.28 -2.24
C LEU A 10 1.92 8.03 -2.37
N GLY A 11 2.78 7.91 -1.39
CA GLY A 11 4.12 8.48 -1.33
C GLY A 11 5.16 7.37 -1.53
N GLU A 12 6.26 7.69 -2.19
CA GLU A 12 7.38 6.77 -2.44
C GLU A 12 8.20 6.47 -1.17
N ASP A 13 7.83 7.01 -0.01
CA ASP A 13 8.59 6.85 1.22
C ASP A 13 8.40 5.47 1.83
N GLU A 14 9.47 4.68 1.85
CA GLU A 14 9.54 3.35 2.44
C GLU A 14 9.08 3.34 3.91
N ASP A 15 9.23 4.43 4.64
CA ASP A 15 8.81 4.57 6.04
C ASP A 15 7.28 4.50 6.22
N ASP A 16 6.48 4.93 5.24
CA ASP A 16 5.02 4.83 5.31
C ASP A 16 4.52 3.40 5.11
N TYR A 17 5.27 2.57 4.38
CA TYR A 17 4.98 1.15 4.22
C TYR A 17 5.01 0.40 5.56
N TYR A 18 6.03 0.62 6.38
CA TYR A 18 6.14 0.00 7.70
C TYR A 18 5.08 0.48 8.69
N ARG A 19 4.54 1.68 8.51
CA ARG A 19 3.40 2.19 9.28
C ARG A 19 2.10 1.48 8.96
N LEU A 20 1.95 0.94 7.75
CA LEU A 20 0.74 0.25 7.31
C LEU A 20 0.67 -1.21 7.74
N VAL A 21 1.77 -1.93 7.63
CA VAL A 21 1.83 -3.38 7.88
C VAL A 21 1.80 -3.73 9.36
N GLY A 22 2.14 -2.81 10.25
CA GLY A 22 2.24 -3.13 11.66
C GLY A 22 1.81 -2.06 12.64
N GLY A 23 1.34 -0.88 12.23
CA GLY A 23 1.38 0.23 13.19
C GLY A 23 2.77 0.32 13.81
N ARG A 24 3.21 1.39 14.39
CA ARG A 24 4.52 1.48 15.08
C ARG A 24 4.84 0.19 15.78
N VAL A 25 5.85 -0.50 15.27
CA VAL A 25 6.22 -1.84 15.72
C VAL A 25 6.30 -1.80 17.26
N PRO A 26 5.57 -2.65 17.99
CA PRO A 26 5.39 -2.50 19.44
C PRO A 26 6.68 -2.46 20.27
N TRP A 27 7.82 -2.87 19.66
CA TRP A 27 9.11 -2.93 20.32
C TRP A 27 9.86 -1.61 20.48
N ASP A 28 9.48 -0.53 19.83
CA ASP A 28 10.05 0.80 20.09
C ASP A 28 9.87 1.23 21.56
N ARG A 29 8.90 0.60 22.23
CA ARG A 29 8.68 0.74 23.67
C ARG A 29 9.34 -0.36 24.53
N GLY A 30 10.07 -1.31 23.92
CA GLY A 30 10.58 -2.51 24.60
C GLY A 30 11.65 -2.24 25.66
N ARG A 31 12.26 -1.05 25.66
CA ARG A 31 13.33 -0.70 26.59
C ARG A 31 12.87 0.10 27.83
N TRP A 32 11.61 0.50 27.93
CA TRP A 32 11.08 1.32 29.02
C TRP A 32 11.32 0.71 30.42
N TRP A 33 11.25 -0.60 30.53
CA TRP A 33 11.39 -1.32 31.77
C TRP A 33 12.85 -1.37 32.30
N TYR A 34 13.86 -1.20 31.42
CA TYR A 34 15.25 -1.15 31.83
C TYR A 34 15.47 -0.02 32.84
N GLN A 35 14.97 1.17 32.57
CA GLN A 35 15.10 2.31 33.46
C GLN A 35 14.46 2.01 34.82
N LEU A 36 13.29 1.40 34.84
CA LEU A 36 12.59 1.06 36.07
C LEU A 36 13.31 -0.05 36.84
N ALA A 37 13.90 -1.04 36.15
CA ALA A 37 14.69 -2.10 36.79
C ALA A 37 15.99 -1.59 37.43
N HIS A 38 16.46 -0.42 37.05
CA HIS A 38 17.64 0.23 37.62
C HIS A 38 17.32 1.20 38.79
N VAL A 39 16.06 1.48 39.09
CA VAL A 39 15.70 2.37 40.20
C VAL A 39 16.13 1.79 41.56
N CYS A 40 15.70 0.56 41.87
CA CYS A 40 16.10 -0.16 43.08
C CYS A 40 15.83 -1.66 42.95
N GLN A 41 16.36 -2.45 43.88
CA GLN A 41 16.18 -3.91 43.91
C GLN A 41 14.71 -4.33 44.00
N ARG A 42 13.88 -3.61 44.76
CA ARG A 42 12.46 -3.91 44.90
C ARG A 42 11.72 -3.76 43.54
N TRP A 43 11.99 -2.68 42.81
CA TRP A 43 11.42 -2.44 41.50
C TRP A 43 11.87 -3.52 40.50
N ARG A 44 13.16 -3.85 40.51
CA ARG A 44 13.71 -4.92 39.68
C ARG A 44 12.98 -6.24 39.91
N ASN A 45 12.79 -6.62 41.16
CA ASN A 45 12.09 -7.87 41.51
C ASN A 45 10.63 -7.87 41.10
N ILE A 46 9.92 -6.74 41.24
CA ILE A 46 8.52 -6.60 40.79
C ILE A 46 8.43 -6.72 39.26
N ILE A 47 9.25 -5.99 38.54
CA ILE A 47 9.23 -5.96 37.08
C ILE A 47 9.59 -7.35 36.53
N LEU A 48 10.68 -7.93 36.94
CA LEU A 48 11.12 -9.25 36.46
C LEU A 48 10.19 -10.37 36.94
N GLY A 49 9.61 -10.29 38.14
CA GLY A 49 8.58 -11.21 38.61
C GLY A 49 7.25 -11.13 37.84
N SER A 50 7.00 -10.01 37.16
CA SER A 50 5.82 -9.76 36.32
C SER A 50 6.14 -9.81 34.82
N ALA A 51 7.26 -10.41 34.43
CA ALA A 51 7.80 -10.34 33.08
C ALA A 51 6.81 -10.78 31.98
N SER A 52 6.10 -11.88 32.21
CA SER A 52 5.07 -12.39 31.27
C SER A 52 3.85 -11.47 31.16
N TYR A 53 3.38 -10.93 32.29
CA TYR A 53 2.26 -9.99 32.32
C TYR A 53 2.59 -8.67 31.61
N LEU A 54 3.80 -8.16 31.88
CA LEU A 54 4.31 -6.94 31.25
C LEU A 54 4.83 -7.15 29.84
N ARG A 55 4.84 -8.40 29.35
CA ARG A 55 5.38 -8.79 28.04
C ARG A 55 6.80 -8.28 27.80
N LEU A 56 7.67 -8.41 28.84
CA LEU A 56 9.05 -7.95 28.74
C LEU A 56 9.83 -8.77 27.71
N SER A 57 10.75 -8.11 27.03
CA SER A 57 11.71 -8.73 26.11
C SER A 57 13.07 -8.04 26.20
N LEU A 58 14.10 -8.77 25.87
CA LEU A 58 15.44 -8.23 25.64
C LEU A 58 15.54 -7.79 24.17
N VAL A 59 15.98 -6.57 23.93
CA VAL A 59 16.01 -5.99 22.58
C VAL A 59 17.45 -5.92 22.08
N CYS A 60 17.74 -6.69 21.04
CA CYS A 60 18.99 -6.70 20.31
C CYS A 60 18.84 -5.83 19.05
N THR A 61 19.63 -4.78 18.96
CA THR A 61 19.66 -3.84 17.84
C THR A 61 21.11 -3.52 17.48
N ASN A 62 21.33 -2.79 16.40
CA ASN A 62 22.66 -2.34 15.97
C ASN A 62 23.45 -1.77 17.16
N GLY A 63 24.70 -2.24 17.35
CA GLY A 63 25.57 -1.84 18.44
C GLY A 63 25.25 -2.44 19.81
N THR A 64 24.23 -3.28 19.96
CA THR A 64 23.92 -3.94 21.25
C THR A 64 24.96 -5.00 21.59
N PRO A 65 25.59 -4.97 22.79
CA PRO A 65 26.55 -6.00 23.22
C PRO A 65 25.80 -7.28 23.63
N VAL A 66 25.40 -8.09 22.64
CA VAL A 66 24.51 -9.25 22.81
C VAL A 66 25.10 -10.30 23.78
N GLU A 67 26.41 -10.59 23.73
CA GLU A 67 27.07 -11.51 24.65
C GLU A 67 26.86 -11.13 26.11
N ASN A 68 27.18 -9.86 26.44
CA ASN A 68 27.05 -9.37 27.81
C ASN A 68 25.58 -9.36 28.24
N MET A 69 24.69 -9.02 27.31
CA MET A 69 23.25 -8.99 27.58
C MET A 69 22.72 -10.41 27.85
N LEU A 70 23.10 -11.41 27.08
CA LEU A 70 22.68 -12.80 27.28
C LEU A 70 23.26 -13.41 28.56
N ALA A 71 24.52 -13.08 28.89
CA ALA A 71 25.20 -13.59 30.08
C ALA A 71 24.62 -13.04 31.41
N HIS A 72 24.18 -11.78 31.42
CA HIS A 72 23.79 -11.09 32.65
C HIS A 72 22.31 -10.78 32.79
N SER A 73 21.51 -11.11 31.78
CA SER A 73 20.06 -10.82 31.80
C SER A 73 19.23 -12.07 32.10
N PRO A 74 18.07 -11.93 32.73
CA PRO A 74 17.15 -13.05 32.95
C PRO A 74 16.69 -13.68 31.62
N HIS A 75 16.19 -14.92 31.69
CA HIS A 75 15.67 -15.65 30.53
C HIS A 75 14.37 -15.08 30.00
N LEU A 76 14.42 -13.84 29.51
CA LEU A 76 13.29 -13.17 28.85
C LEU A 76 13.28 -13.51 27.36
N PRO A 77 12.11 -13.40 26.70
CA PRO A 77 12.02 -13.46 25.25
C PRO A 77 12.94 -12.43 24.57
N LEU A 78 13.42 -12.78 23.39
CA LEU A 78 14.30 -11.91 22.59
C LEU A 78 13.52 -11.24 21.47
N THR A 79 13.79 -9.96 21.28
CA THR A 79 13.45 -9.17 20.10
C THR A 79 14.75 -8.86 19.38
N ILE A 80 14.92 -9.39 18.18
CA ILE A 80 16.08 -9.14 17.31
C ILE A 80 15.59 -8.16 16.24
N ASP A 81 16.09 -6.94 16.25
CA ASP A 81 15.68 -5.87 15.32
C ASP A 81 16.91 -5.14 14.78
N TYR A 82 17.34 -5.56 13.60
CA TYR A 82 18.48 -4.96 12.92
C TYR A 82 18.09 -4.48 11.52
N SER A 83 18.49 -3.27 11.19
CA SER A 83 18.23 -2.67 9.87
C SER A 83 19.38 -1.75 9.46
N SER A 84 19.78 -1.85 8.19
CA SER A 84 20.73 -0.93 7.55
C SER A 84 20.64 -1.04 6.04
N ASN A 85 20.67 0.10 5.36
CA ASN A 85 20.69 0.18 3.89
C ASN A 85 22.13 0.03 3.35
N ASP A 86 23.14 0.35 4.16
CA ASP A 86 24.56 0.34 3.76
C ASP A 86 25.25 -1.00 4.01
N GLY A 87 24.51 -1.97 4.56
CA GLY A 87 25.05 -3.27 4.93
C GLY A 87 25.25 -3.45 6.44
N ILE A 88 25.78 -4.59 6.83
CA ILE A 88 26.01 -4.98 8.23
C ILE A 88 27.50 -4.97 8.56
N THR A 89 27.85 -4.54 9.77
CA THR A 89 29.23 -4.70 10.27
C THR A 89 29.49 -6.17 10.65
N ALA A 90 30.74 -6.61 10.56
CA ALA A 90 31.09 -7.98 10.96
C ALA A 90 30.72 -8.27 12.42
N GLU A 91 30.85 -7.25 13.28
CA GLU A 91 30.51 -7.34 14.69
C GLU A 91 29.00 -7.49 14.93
N ASP A 92 28.16 -6.74 14.20
CA ASP A 92 26.70 -6.90 14.30
C ASP A 92 26.23 -8.22 13.65
N GLU A 93 26.86 -8.68 12.56
CA GLU A 93 26.59 -10.01 11.99
C GLU A 93 26.83 -11.12 13.02
N GLU A 94 27.96 -11.10 13.74
CA GLU A 94 28.27 -12.06 14.78
C GLU A 94 27.27 -11.99 15.95
N ARG A 95 26.90 -10.79 16.37
CA ARG A 95 25.88 -10.55 17.41
C ARG A 95 24.51 -11.08 17.03
N ILE A 96 24.09 -10.91 15.76
CA ILE A 96 22.82 -11.46 15.27
C ILE A 96 22.88 -12.99 15.31
N LEU A 97 23.94 -13.61 14.81
CA LEU A 97 24.11 -15.05 14.82
C LEU A 97 24.04 -15.60 16.24
N LEU A 98 24.73 -14.97 17.19
CA LEU A 98 24.71 -15.35 18.62
C LEU A 98 23.29 -15.22 19.21
N ALA A 99 22.54 -14.19 18.85
CA ALA A 99 21.16 -14.04 19.29
C ALA A 99 20.23 -15.11 18.66
N LEU A 100 20.46 -15.47 17.39
CA LEU A 100 19.70 -16.52 16.69
C LEU A 100 19.97 -17.92 17.24
N GLU A 101 21.13 -18.20 17.83
CA GLU A 101 21.38 -19.44 18.57
C GLU A 101 20.40 -19.66 19.72
N GLN A 102 19.85 -18.56 20.30
CA GLN A 102 18.85 -18.61 21.36
C GLN A 102 17.42 -18.74 20.80
N ARG A 103 17.21 -19.51 19.72
CA ARG A 103 15.96 -19.64 18.96
C ARG A 103 14.71 -19.90 19.79
N HIS A 104 14.83 -20.65 20.90
CA HIS A 104 13.75 -20.94 21.84
C HIS A 104 13.25 -19.71 22.61
N ARG A 105 14.01 -18.59 22.57
CA ARG A 105 13.68 -17.32 23.21
C ARG A 105 13.28 -16.24 22.19
N VAL A 106 13.54 -16.41 20.90
CA VAL A 106 13.25 -15.41 19.88
C VAL A 106 11.74 -15.32 19.65
N ARG A 107 11.17 -14.17 20.01
CA ARG A 107 9.76 -13.86 19.82
C ARG A 107 9.51 -12.94 18.63
N HIS A 108 10.42 -11.99 18.40
CA HIS A 108 10.37 -11.08 17.28
C HIS A 108 11.70 -11.12 16.53
N LEU A 109 11.65 -11.26 15.22
CA LEU A 109 12.81 -11.22 14.33
C LEU A 109 12.54 -10.29 13.17
N ARG A 110 13.29 -9.18 13.10
CA ARG A 110 13.27 -8.22 12.00
C ARG A 110 14.70 -8.03 11.49
N LEU A 111 14.90 -8.36 10.22
CA LEU A 111 16.17 -8.21 9.52
C LEU A 111 15.91 -7.45 8.21
N VAL A 112 16.49 -6.25 8.08
CA VAL A 112 16.37 -5.40 6.89
C VAL A 112 17.77 -5.03 6.42
N PHE A 113 18.25 -5.71 5.38
CA PHE A 113 19.61 -5.57 4.87
C PHE A 113 19.69 -5.82 3.36
N PRO A 114 20.77 -5.38 2.68
CA PRO A 114 21.08 -5.82 1.32
C PRO A 114 21.16 -7.35 1.22
N VAL A 115 20.84 -7.88 0.04
CA VAL A 115 20.74 -9.35 -0.22
C VAL A 115 21.99 -10.12 0.24
N GLN A 116 23.20 -9.57 -0.01
CA GLN A 116 24.46 -10.25 0.31
C GLN A 116 24.61 -10.51 1.82
N ASN A 117 24.13 -9.59 2.66
CA ASN A 117 24.18 -9.73 4.10
C ASN A 117 23.10 -10.69 4.61
N LEU A 118 21.89 -10.62 4.03
CA LEU A 118 20.78 -11.48 4.42
C LEU A 118 21.03 -12.95 4.09
N GLN A 119 21.76 -13.27 3.03
CA GLN A 119 21.98 -14.66 2.62
C GLN A 119 22.55 -15.54 3.73
N LYS A 120 23.55 -15.05 4.47
CA LYS A 120 24.16 -15.77 5.59
C LYS A 120 23.20 -15.87 6.79
N LEU A 121 22.53 -14.76 7.13
CA LEU A 121 21.62 -14.71 8.26
C LEU A 121 20.39 -15.60 8.05
N VAL A 122 19.88 -15.67 6.82
CA VAL A 122 18.76 -16.54 6.46
C VAL A 122 19.11 -18.01 6.61
N MET A 123 20.36 -18.41 6.30
CA MET A 123 20.82 -19.79 6.53
C MET A 123 20.90 -20.17 8.02
N ALA A 124 21.03 -19.18 8.91
CA ALA A 124 20.97 -19.41 10.36
C ALA A 124 19.54 -19.55 10.91
N ILE A 125 18.52 -19.27 10.07
CA ILE A 125 17.09 -19.41 10.42
C ILE A 125 16.56 -20.76 9.88
N ASP A 126 17.31 -21.84 9.94
CA ASP A 126 16.99 -23.11 9.29
C ASP A 126 16.28 -24.14 10.19
N GLU A 127 15.97 -23.76 11.43
CA GLU A 127 15.40 -24.65 12.43
C GLU A 127 14.07 -24.14 13.01
N GLU A 128 13.61 -24.77 14.11
CA GLU A 128 12.37 -24.41 14.79
C GLU A 128 12.55 -23.19 15.70
N PHE A 129 11.63 -22.22 15.58
CA PHE A 129 11.47 -21.06 16.46
C PHE A 129 10.13 -21.17 17.20
N PRO A 130 10.07 -21.86 18.34
CA PRO A 130 8.80 -22.30 18.97
C PRO A 130 7.92 -21.16 19.48
N ILE A 131 8.50 -19.99 19.78
CA ILE A 131 7.76 -18.82 20.30
C ILE A 131 7.78 -17.61 19.38
N LEU A 132 8.27 -17.75 18.16
CA LEU A 132 8.34 -16.65 17.19
C LEU A 132 6.91 -16.23 16.77
N GLU A 133 6.56 -14.97 17.05
CA GLU A 133 5.29 -14.36 16.70
C GLU A 133 5.39 -13.42 15.51
N TYR A 134 6.56 -12.77 15.32
CA TYR A 134 6.81 -11.79 14.26
C TYR A 134 8.07 -12.16 13.49
N LEU A 135 7.93 -12.35 12.19
CA LEU A 135 9.04 -12.55 11.26
C LEU A 135 8.96 -11.52 10.14
N ILE A 136 9.92 -10.63 10.10
CA ILE A 136 10.06 -9.60 9.06
C ILE A 136 11.45 -9.75 8.46
N VAL A 137 11.53 -10.12 7.19
CA VAL A 137 12.79 -10.17 6.44
C VAL A 137 12.63 -9.39 5.15
N ASP A 138 13.46 -8.36 4.99
CA ASP A 138 13.36 -7.41 3.90
C ASP A 138 14.73 -7.17 3.28
N THR A 139 14.78 -7.25 1.95
CA THR A 139 15.99 -6.89 1.20
C THR A 139 15.99 -5.38 0.94
N SER A 140 16.80 -4.64 1.70
CA SER A 140 17.02 -3.22 1.41
C SER A 140 17.88 -3.10 0.15
N GLY A 141 17.28 -2.67 -0.96
CA GLY A 141 18.04 -2.41 -2.18
C GLY A 141 17.40 -2.93 -3.47
N LYS A 142 17.99 -2.55 -4.60
CA LYS A 142 17.57 -2.94 -5.96
C LYS A 142 18.29 -4.20 -6.46
N ASP A 143 18.75 -5.05 -5.55
CA ASP A 143 19.54 -6.23 -5.90
C ASP A 143 18.73 -7.26 -6.70
N ILE A 144 19.40 -7.87 -7.68
CA ILE A 144 18.79 -8.82 -8.63
C ILE A 144 18.64 -10.24 -8.04
N ALA A 145 19.35 -10.54 -6.94
CA ALA A 145 19.34 -11.86 -6.37
C ALA A 145 18.07 -12.12 -5.54
N VAL A 146 17.43 -13.26 -5.78
CA VAL A 146 16.24 -13.70 -5.05
C VAL A 146 16.65 -14.67 -3.95
N LEU A 147 16.42 -14.31 -2.72
CA LEU A 147 16.62 -15.17 -1.57
C LEU A 147 15.43 -16.13 -1.39
N ARG A 148 15.71 -17.23 -0.69
CA ARG A 148 14.69 -18.20 -0.26
C ARG A 148 14.86 -18.47 1.22
N LEU A 149 13.76 -18.53 1.93
CA LEU A 149 13.77 -19.05 3.29
C LEU A 149 14.06 -20.55 3.28
N PRO A 150 14.76 -21.07 4.30
CA PRO A 150 14.97 -22.50 4.46
C PRO A 150 13.66 -23.28 4.51
N GLU A 151 13.60 -24.42 3.82
CA GLU A 151 12.43 -25.29 3.84
C GLU A 151 12.20 -25.94 5.21
N THR A 152 13.24 -26.00 6.04
CA THR A 152 13.25 -26.57 7.39
C THR A 152 12.67 -25.64 8.45
N LEU A 153 12.57 -24.33 8.18
CA LEU A 153 12.05 -23.34 9.11
C LEU A 153 10.64 -23.70 9.61
N GLN A 154 10.47 -23.77 10.93
CA GLN A 154 9.20 -24.04 11.60
C GLN A 154 8.92 -22.94 12.62
N THR A 155 7.73 -22.36 12.55
CA THR A 155 7.31 -21.24 13.41
C THR A 155 5.85 -21.43 13.85
N PRO A 156 5.58 -22.34 14.80
CA PRO A 156 4.21 -22.75 15.15
C PRO A 156 3.35 -21.63 15.76
N ARG A 157 3.96 -20.57 16.27
CA ARG A 157 3.25 -19.43 16.88
C ARG A 157 3.30 -18.16 16.03
N LEU A 158 3.71 -18.26 14.77
CA LEU A 158 3.83 -17.08 13.89
C LEU A 158 2.46 -16.43 13.66
N ARG A 159 2.39 -15.13 13.92
CA ARG A 159 1.21 -14.30 13.74
C ARG A 159 1.38 -13.24 12.66
N HIS A 160 2.58 -12.73 12.50
CA HIS A 160 2.89 -11.67 11.53
C HIS A 160 4.08 -12.10 10.69
N PHE A 161 3.85 -12.21 9.40
CA PHE A 161 4.85 -12.66 8.45
C PHE A 161 4.99 -11.67 7.29
N VAL A 162 6.16 -11.07 7.17
CA VAL A 162 6.50 -10.10 6.14
C VAL A 162 7.76 -10.53 5.43
N LEU A 163 7.67 -10.74 4.12
CA LEU A 163 8.80 -11.04 3.24
C LEU A 163 8.87 -10.05 2.10
N ARG A 164 10.02 -9.38 1.96
CA ARG A 164 10.31 -8.52 0.82
C ARG A 164 11.59 -8.96 0.11
N GLY A 165 11.51 -9.11 -1.22
CA GLY A 165 12.66 -9.55 -2.04
C GLY A 165 12.95 -11.05 -1.99
N PHE A 166 12.02 -11.84 -1.48
CA PHE A 166 12.14 -13.29 -1.36
C PHE A 166 11.24 -14.02 -2.35
N ALA A 167 11.64 -15.23 -2.75
CA ALA A 167 10.75 -16.15 -3.40
C ALA A 167 9.67 -16.62 -2.41
N CYS A 168 8.44 -16.79 -2.91
CA CYS A 168 7.34 -17.27 -2.10
C CYS A 168 7.67 -18.65 -1.48
N PRO A 169 7.56 -18.82 -0.16
CA PRO A 169 7.98 -20.03 0.55
C PRO A 169 6.97 -21.18 0.45
N VAL A 170 6.36 -21.39 -0.72
CA VAL A 170 5.28 -22.36 -0.95
C VAL A 170 5.65 -23.79 -0.56
N ARG A 171 6.94 -24.14 -0.60
CA ARG A 171 7.43 -25.48 -0.23
C ARG A 171 7.94 -25.58 1.19
N SER A 172 7.97 -24.46 1.93
CA SER A 172 8.48 -24.47 3.29
C SER A 172 7.50 -25.12 4.27
N ARG A 173 8.02 -25.66 5.36
CA ARG A 173 7.22 -26.20 6.46
C ARG A 173 6.47 -25.15 7.28
N LEU A 174 6.64 -23.86 6.95
CA LEU A 174 5.82 -22.76 7.48
C LEU A 174 4.33 -22.98 7.21
N HIS A 175 4.01 -23.66 6.14
CA HIS A 175 2.67 -23.89 5.64
C HIS A 175 1.71 -24.61 6.64
N PRO A 176 2.08 -25.76 7.24
CA PRO A 176 1.18 -26.46 8.17
C PRO A 176 1.15 -25.84 9.57
N THR A 177 2.17 -25.06 9.95
CA THR A 177 2.34 -24.53 11.30
C THR A 177 1.75 -23.14 11.47
N SER A 178 1.44 -22.44 10.40
CA SER A 178 1.01 -21.03 10.40
C SER A 178 -0.50 -20.81 10.54
N GLY A 179 -1.27 -21.78 11.03
CA GLY A 179 -2.73 -21.63 11.20
C GLY A 179 -3.17 -20.44 12.05
N GLY A 180 -2.28 -19.92 12.89
CA GLY A 180 -2.50 -18.73 13.72
C GLY A 180 -2.09 -17.39 13.07
N LEU A 181 -1.69 -17.39 11.79
CA LEU A 181 -1.21 -16.20 11.11
C LEU A 181 -2.34 -15.17 10.92
N VAL A 182 -2.07 -13.94 11.35
CA VAL A 182 -3.00 -12.80 11.31
C VAL A 182 -2.63 -11.85 10.17
N THR A 183 -1.33 -11.66 9.92
CA THR A 183 -0.83 -10.78 8.85
C THR A 183 0.11 -11.55 7.92
N LEU A 184 -0.17 -11.51 6.63
CA LEU A 184 0.69 -12.02 5.58
C LEU A 184 1.01 -10.91 4.59
N CYS A 185 2.30 -10.57 4.46
CA CYS A 185 2.78 -9.60 3.49
C CYS A 185 3.89 -10.23 2.63
N LEU A 186 3.67 -10.27 1.33
CA LEU A 186 4.60 -10.80 0.35
C LEU A 186 4.89 -9.74 -0.72
N VAL A 187 6.09 -9.20 -0.70
CA VAL A 187 6.54 -8.21 -1.69
C VAL A 187 7.67 -8.80 -2.51
N THR A 188 7.43 -8.98 -3.80
CA THR A 188 8.45 -9.50 -4.71
C THR A 188 9.08 -8.37 -5.50
N THR A 189 10.39 -8.27 -5.44
CA THR A 189 11.19 -7.21 -6.07
C THR A 189 11.80 -7.63 -7.40
N HIS A 190 11.80 -8.95 -7.72
CA HIS A 190 12.40 -9.50 -8.92
C HIS A 190 11.49 -10.52 -9.62
N PRO A 191 11.47 -10.56 -10.99
CA PRO A 191 10.62 -11.47 -11.75
C PRO A 191 10.78 -12.96 -11.41
N SER A 192 11.97 -13.40 -11.02
CA SER A 192 12.21 -14.83 -10.65
C SER A 192 11.58 -15.22 -9.31
N ALA A 193 11.13 -14.24 -8.51
CA ALA A 193 10.37 -14.47 -7.28
C ALA A 193 8.86 -14.58 -7.53
N TYR A 194 8.42 -14.42 -8.78
CA TYR A 194 7.02 -14.53 -9.14
C TYR A 194 6.44 -15.89 -8.72
N PHE A 195 5.23 -15.85 -8.17
CA PHE A 195 4.46 -17.05 -7.83
C PHE A 195 3.05 -16.96 -8.42
N GLN A 196 2.54 -18.11 -8.83
CA GLN A 196 1.21 -18.18 -9.45
C GLN A 196 0.08 -17.96 -8.44
N PRO A 197 -1.08 -17.42 -8.85
CA PRO A 197 -2.24 -17.23 -7.98
C PRO A 197 -2.68 -18.52 -7.28
N ASN A 198 -2.59 -19.67 -7.96
CA ASN A 198 -2.96 -20.96 -7.40
C ASN A 198 -2.12 -21.34 -6.17
N LEU A 199 -0.83 -21.02 -6.19
CA LEU A 199 0.06 -21.27 -5.06
C LEU A 199 -0.28 -20.37 -3.88
N LEU A 200 -0.55 -19.09 -4.11
CA LEU A 200 -1.04 -18.17 -3.10
C LEU A 200 -2.35 -18.69 -2.49
N LEU A 201 -3.32 -19.02 -3.33
CA LEU A 201 -4.63 -19.49 -2.89
C LEU A 201 -4.52 -20.78 -2.07
N LEU A 202 -3.70 -21.72 -2.50
CA LEU A 202 -3.41 -22.93 -1.74
C LEU A 202 -2.86 -22.55 -0.34
N TRP A 203 -1.92 -21.63 -0.26
CA TRP A 203 -1.32 -21.24 1.01
C TRP A 203 -2.32 -20.55 1.93
N ILE A 204 -3.04 -19.53 1.47
CA ILE A 204 -4.01 -18.82 2.30
C ILE A 204 -5.20 -19.67 2.72
N SER A 205 -5.49 -20.80 2.02
CA SER A 205 -6.53 -21.73 2.43
C SER A 205 -6.26 -22.41 3.78
N PHE A 206 -5.01 -22.46 4.21
CA PHE A 206 -4.60 -22.99 5.50
C PHE A 206 -4.52 -21.93 6.61
N ILE A 207 -4.86 -20.66 6.30
CA ILE A 207 -4.73 -19.52 7.21
C ILE A 207 -6.10 -18.85 7.43
N PRO A 208 -7.06 -19.51 8.11
CA PRO A 208 -8.42 -18.97 8.28
C PRO A 208 -8.47 -17.75 9.22
N GLN A 209 -7.43 -17.51 10.02
CA GLN A 209 -7.34 -16.39 10.96
C GLN A 209 -6.76 -15.11 10.34
N LEU A 210 -6.51 -15.11 9.03
CA LEU A 210 -5.89 -13.99 8.34
C LEU A 210 -6.79 -12.75 8.38
N GLU A 211 -6.28 -11.66 8.95
CA GLU A 211 -6.95 -10.35 9.03
C GLU A 211 -6.37 -9.35 8.01
N SER A 212 -5.09 -9.50 7.66
CA SER A 212 -4.42 -8.63 6.68
C SER A 212 -3.63 -9.45 5.67
N LEU A 213 -3.95 -9.25 4.39
CA LEU A 213 -3.26 -9.85 3.25
C LEU A 213 -2.68 -8.76 2.36
N GLU A 214 -1.39 -8.83 2.13
CA GLU A 214 -0.68 -7.91 1.26
C GLU A 214 0.16 -8.68 0.24
N ILE A 215 -0.07 -8.42 -1.05
CA ILE A 215 0.64 -9.04 -2.16
C ILE A 215 1.10 -7.93 -3.10
N ALA A 216 2.40 -7.77 -3.25
CA ALA A 216 2.97 -6.78 -4.15
C ALA A 216 4.03 -7.36 -5.08
N PHE A 217 3.86 -7.08 -6.36
CA PHE A 217 4.89 -7.26 -7.37
C PHE A 217 5.42 -5.87 -7.72
N LEU A 218 6.74 -5.62 -7.55
CA LEU A 218 7.34 -4.32 -7.86
C LEU A 218 7.84 -4.22 -9.32
N PHE A 219 7.56 -5.22 -10.12
CA PHE A 219 7.94 -5.31 -11.53
C PHE A 219 6.75 -5.79 -12.36
N PRO A 220 6.60 -5.37 -13.60
CA PRO A 220 5.59 -5.94 -14.50
C PRO A 220 5.93 -7.41 -14.77
N ILE A 221 4.92 -8.26 -14.82
CA ILE A 221 5.12 -9.70 -15.11
C ILE A 221 5.80 -9.86 -16.47
N PRO A 222 6.91 -10.59 -16.54
CA PRO A 222 7.76 -10.58 -17.72
C PRO A 222 7.19 -11.35 -18.92
N ASN A 223 6.08 -12.08 -18.78
CA ASN A 223 5.65 -12.98 -19.85
C ASN A 223 4.12 -12.94 -20.07
N ARG A 224 3.71 -12.52 -21.29
CA ARG A 224 2.31 -12.56 -21.76
C ARG A 224 1.69 -13.96 -21.70
N ASP A 225 2.49 -15.02 -21.76
CA ASP A 225 2.00 -16.40 -21.68
C ASP A 225 1.51 -16.74 -20.26
N VAL A 226 2.09 -16.13 -19.24
CA VAL A 226 1.61 -16.26 -17.86
C VAL A 226 0.23 -15.61 -17.71
N GLU A 227 -0.01 -14.45 -18.30
CA GLU A 227 -1.32 -13.80 -18.28
C GLU A 227 -2.38 -14.66 -18.99
N ARG A 228 -2.04 -15.26 -20.13
CA ARG A 228 -2.95 -16.17 -20.85
C ARG A 228 -3.27 -17.42 -20.03
N GLN A 229 -2.30 -18.00 -19.33
CA GLN A 229 -2.52 -19.15 -18.45
C GLN A 229 -3.43 -18.81 -17.26
N LEU A 230 -3.36 -17.58 -16.73
CA LEU A 230 -4.21 -17.12 -15.62
C LEU A 230 -5.70 -17.08 -16.02
N THR A 231 -6.01 -16.67 -17.24
CA THR A 231 -7.39 -16.55 -17.73
C THR A 231 -8.07 -17.91 -17.99
N HIS A 232 -7.32 -18.98 -18.22
CA HIS A 232 -7.83 -20.29 -18.59
C HIS A 232 -7.88 -21.33 -17.46
N THR A 233 -7.43 -20.98 -16.24
CA THR A 233 -7.45 -21.95 -15.13
C THR A 233 -8.89 -22.13 -14.61
N PRO A 234 -9.45 -23.36 -14.61
CA PRO A 234 -10.81 -23.60 -14.11
C PRO A 234 -10.91 -23.31 -12.63
N ILE A 235 -12.01 -22.67 -12.21
CA ILE A 235 -12.31 -22.37 -10.81
C ILE A 235 -12.75 -23.67 -10.13
N THR A 236 -11.87 -24.29 -9.36
CA THR A 236 -12.17 -25.58 -8.71
C THR A 236 -12.62 -25.44 -7.26
N THR A 237 -12.13 -24.46 -6.52
CA THR A 237 -12.48 -24.26 -5.10
C THR A 237 -12.53 -22.78 -4.74
N ARG A 238 -13.54 -22.41 -3.94
CA ARG A 238 -13.60 -21.08 -3.28
C ARG A 238 -13.02 -21.18 -1.89
N ILE A 239 -12.25 -20.17 -1.51
CA ILE A 239 -11.62 -20.06 -0.19
C ILE A 239 -12.33 -18.95 0.54
N THR A 240 -12.82 -19.24 1.75
CA THR A 240 -13.40 -18.23 2.62
C THR A 240 -12.33 -17.75 3.61
N LEU A 241 -12.11 -16.44 3.65
CA LEU A 241 -11.25 -15.76 4.62
C LEU A 241 -12.15 -14.92 5.53
N PRO A 242 -12.72 -15.54 6.58
CA PRO A 242 -13.81 -14.93 7.36
C PRO A 242 -13.37 -13.70 8.16
N ASN A 243 -12.09 -13.63 8.51
CA ASN A 243 -11.53 -12.56 9.34
C ASN A 243 -10.78 -11.49 8.54
N LEU A 244 -10.65 -11.65 7.21
CA LEU A 244 -9.88 -10.70 6.39
C LEU A 244 -10.57 -9.35 6.37
N ARG A 245 -9.85 -8.33 6.89
CA ARG A 245 -10.29 -6.93 6.97
C ARG A 245 -9.54 -6.03 5.98
N LEU A 246 -8.26 -6.31 5.74
CA LEU A 246 -7.41 -5.56 4.81
C LEU A 246 -6.90 -6.49 3.71
N PHE A 247 -7.18 -6.11 2.46
CA PHE A 247 -6.54 -6.72 1.30
C PHE A 247 -5.85 -5.64 0.47
N TRP A 248 -4.53 -5.72 0.38
CA TRP A 248 -3.72 -4.87 -0.48
C TRP A 248 -3.05 -5.68 -1.59
N PHE A 249 -3.18 -5.19 -2.82
CA PHE A 249 -2.63 -5.82 -4.01
C PHE A 249 -1.90 -4.81 -4.87
N ARG A 250 -0.68 -5.13 -5.32
CA ARG A 250 0.04 -4.40 -6.36
C ARG A 250 0.50 -5.37 -7.45
N GLY A 251 0.12 -5.09 -8.72
CA GLY A 251 0.51 -5.97 -9.83
C GLY A 251 -0.32 -5.76 -11.09
N VAL A 252 -0.50 -6.83 -11.86
CA VAL A 252 -1.34 -6.82 -13.07
C VAL A 252 -2.78 -7.23 -12.78
N SER A 253 -3.73 -6.67 -13.53
CA SER A 253 -5.17 -6.94 -13.32
C SER A 253 -5.51 -8.42 -13.45
N ALA A 254 -4.92 -9.14 -14.41
CA ALA A 254 -5.18 -10.58 -14.61
C ALA A 254 -4.85 -11.43 -13.38
N TYR A 255 -3.79 -11.10 -12.64
CA TYR A 255 -3.48 -11.78 -11.39
C TYR A 255 -4.53 -11.51 -10.31
N LEU A 256 -4.89 -10.24 -10.13
CA LEU A 256 -5.94 -9.83 -9.20
C LEU A 256 -7.24 -10.57 -9.47
N GLU A 257 -7.70 -10.58 -10.72
CA GLU A 257 -8.91 -11.25 -11.16
C GLU A 257 -8.88 -12.76 -10.87
N ALA A 258 -7.73 -13.42 -11.08
CA ALA A 258 -7.54 -14.83 -10.77
C ALA A 258 -7.62 -15.13 -9.26
N VAL A 259 -7.28 -14.18 -8.40
CA VAL A 259 -7.41 -14.32 -6.94
C VAL A 259 -8.84 -14.01 -6.50
N LEU A 260 -9.40 -12.87 -6.93
CA LEU A 260 -10.74 -12.42 -6.48
C LEU A 260 -11.86 -13.38 -6.85
N CYS A 261 -11.75 -14.05 -7.99
CA CYS A 261 -12.78 -15.04 -8.40
C CYS A 261 -12.86 -16.27 -7.46
N ARG A 262 -11.89 -16.47 -6.58
CA ARG A 262 -11.75 -17.65 -5.73
C ARG A 262 -11.79 -17.39 -4.24
N ILE A 263 -11.77 -16.13 -3.81
CA ILE A 263 -11.86 -15.75 -2.40
C ILE A 263 -13.23 -15.18 -2.07
N THR A 264 -13.65 -15.40 -0.82
CA THR A 264 -14.82 -14.77 -0.21
C THR A 264 -14.39 -14.15 1.12
N THR A 265 -14.66 -12.87 1.31
CA THR A 265 -14.14 -12.06 2.43
C THR A 265 -15.28 -11.25 3.07
N PRO A 266 -16.14 -11.87 3.89
CA PRO A 266 -17.35 -11.21 4.40
C PRO A 266 -17.07 -10.00 5.30
N CYS A 267 -15.90 -9.98 5.95
CA CYS A 267 -15.50 -8.91 6.89
C CYS A 267 -14.50 -7.89 6.30
N LEU A 268 -14.36 -7.83 4.97
CA LEU A 268 -13.39 -6.93 4.35
C LEU A 268 -13.81 -5.47 4.55
N GLU A 269 -12.97 -4.70 5.21
CA GLU A 269 -13.18 -3.28 5.52
C GLU A 269 -12.37 -2.36 4.59
N ASN A 270 -11.25 -2.87 4.07
CA ASN A 270 -10.32 -2.07 3.29
C ASN A 270 -9.75 -2.88 2.11
N LEU A 271 -9.97 -2.38 0.90
CA LEU A 271 -9.46 -2.96 -0.34
C LEU A 271 -8.58 -1.93 -1.06
N ARG A 272 -7.30 -2.24 -1.22
CA ARG A 272 -6.32 -1.37 -1.88
C ARG A 272 -5.71 -2.09 -3.07
N ILE A 273 -5.77 -1.47 -4.23
CA ILE A 273 -5.30 -2.03 -5.49
C ILE A 273 -4.40 -1.01 -6.16
N GLN A 274 -3.19 -1.41 -6.51
CA GLN A 274 -2.28 -0.62 -7.35
C GLN A 274 -1.93 -1.45 -8.58
N LEU A 275 -2.30 -0.96 -9.75
CA LEU A 275 -2.08 -1.66 -11.00
C LEU A 275 -0.96 -1.00 -11.79
N PHE A 276 -0.15 -1.81 -12.45
CA PHE A 276 0.75 -1.31 -13.48
C PHE A 276 -0.06 -0.77 -14.66
N LYS A 277 0.53 0.19 -15.37
CA LYS A 277 -0.06 0.71 -16.61
C LYS A 277 -0.41 -0.41 -17.58
N GLN A 278 -1.65 -0.43 -18.00
CA GLN A 278 -2.18 -1.39 -18.97
C GLN A 278 -2.91 -0.63 -20.08
N LEU A 279 -2.82 -1.11 -21.32
CA LEU A 279 -3.54 -0.53 -22.46
C LEU A 279 -5.06 -0.73 -22.35
N THR A 280 -5.48 -1.81 -21.71
CA THR A 280 -6.90 -2.12 -21.48
C THR A 280 -7.10 -2.53 -20.04
N PHE A 281 -8.08 -1.90 -19.40
CA PHE A 281 -8.46 -2.20 -18.02
C PHE A 281 -9.74 -3.05 -18.04
N SER A 282 -9.64 -4.31 -17.62
CA SER A 282 -10.79 -5.20 -17.50
C SER A 282 -10.73 -5.95 -16.18
N VAL A 283 -11.68 -5.65 -15.29
CA VAL A 283 -11.74 -6.22 -13.92
C VAL A 283 -13.16 -6.67 -13.55
N PRO A 284 -13.79 -7.55 -14.36
CA PRO A 284 -15.16 -7.97 -14.11
C PRO A 284 -15.35 -8.71 -12.78
N ARG A 285 -14.32 -9.42 -12.32
CA ARG A 285 -14.35 -10.14 -11.05
C ARG A 285 -14.22 -9.19 -9.87
N LEU A 286 -13.45 -8.13 -10.00
CA LEU A 286 -13.39 -7.07 -9.00
C LEU A 286 -14.77 -6.44 -8.81
N LEU A 287 -15.47 -6.10 -9.89
CA LEU A 287 -16.83 -5.57 -9.80
C LEU A 287 -17.77 -6.55 -9.10
N GLN A 288 -17.75 -7.83 -9.50
CA GLN A 288 -18.55 -8.87 -8.84
C GLN A 288 -18.21 -9.01 -7.36
N PHE A 289 -16.92 -8.97 -7.02
CA PHE A 289 -16.43 -9.06 -5.65
C PHE A 289 -16.92 -7.87 -4.80
N MET A 290 -16.82 -6.65 -5.31
CA MET A 290 -17.31 -5.45 -4.62
C MET A 290 -18.82 -5.50 -4.39
N ASN A 291 -19.60 -5.91 -5.40
CA ASN A 291 -21.06 -6.01 -5.29
C ASN A 291 -21.51 -7.07 -4.26
N THR A 292 -20.70 -8.10 -4.01
CA THR A 292 -21.00 -9.14 -3.02
C THR A 292 -20.50 -8.83 -1.61
N THR A 293 -19.68 -7.78 -1.45
CA THR A 293 -19.09 -7.39 -0.18
C THR A 293 -19.87 -6.20 0.38
N GLU A 294 -20.79 -6.46 1.31
CA GLU A 294 -21.72 -5.46 1.83
C GLU A 294 -21.07 -4.25 2.51
N SER A 295 -19.87 -4.44 3.08
CA SER A 295 -19.09 -3.38 3.73
C SER A 295 -18.49 -2.35 2.76
N LEU A 296 -18.43 -2.66 1.46
CA LEU A 296 -17.87 -1.79 0.43
C LEU A 296 -18.97 -0.96 -0.26
N ARG A 297 -19.62 -0.08 0.51
CA ARG A 297 -20.55 0.93 -0.01
C ARG A 297 -19.94 2.31 0.12
N PHE A 298 -20.15 3.16 -0.88
CA PHE A 298 -19.48 4.46 -0.98
C PHE A 298 -20.45 5.53 -1.44
N ASP A 299 -20.36 6.71 -0.84
CA ASP A 299 -21.07 7.93 -1.25
C ASP A 299 -20.09 9.06 -1.62
N ASN A 300 -18.80 8.88 -1.34
CA ASN A 300 -17.76 9.86 -1.58
C ASN A 300 -16.64 9.26 -2.44
N ALA A 301 -16.20 9.99 -3.47
CA ALA A 301 -15.09 9.64 -4.33
C ALA A 301 -14.07 10.80 -4.41
N VAL A 302 -12.81 10.46 -4.33
CA VAL A 302 -11.70 11.39 -4.58
C VAL A 302 -10.84 10.82 -5.70
N ILE A 303 -10.66 11.56 -6.78
CA ILE A 303 -9.73 11.21 -7.86
C ILE A 303 -8.50 12.10 -7.70
N VAL A 304 -7.34 11.47 -7.53
CA VAL A 304 -6.06 12.14 -7.26
C VAL A 304 -5.11 11.93 -8.41
N PHE A 305 -4.73 13.02 -9.07
CA PHE A 305 -3.72 13.06 -10.13
C PHE A 305 -2.36 13.37 -9.50
N LYS A 306 -1.38 12.49 -9.68
CA LYS A 306 -0.01 12.60 -9.15
C LYS A 306 1.03 12.52 -10.25
N ASP A 307 2.29 12.86 -9.94
CA ASP A 307 3.40 12.83 -10.93
C ASP A 307 3.53 11.48 -11.67
N LYS A 308 3.25 10.35 -11.00
CA LYS A 308 3.53 9.01 -11.54
C LYS A 308 2.34 8.06 -11.53
N CYS A 309 1.21 8.48 -11.01
CA CYS A 309 0.04 7.62 -10.94
C CYS A 309 -1.26 8.41 -10.82
N ILE A 310 -2.35 7.75 -11.16
CA ILE A 310 -3.70 8.20 -10.79
C ILE A 310 -4.28 7.29 -9.74
N GLY A 311 -4.96 7.86 -8.75
CA GLY A 311 -5.68 7.14 -7.71
C GLY A 311 -7.16 7.51 -7.68
N VAL A 312 -8.03 6.50 -7.53
CA VAL A 312 -9.44 6.67 -7.22
C VAL A 312 -9.69 6.09 -5.83
N LEU A 313 -10.15 6.93 -4.93
CA LEU A 313 -10.33 6.64 -3.52
C LEU A 313 -11.81 6.77 -3.19
N LEU A 314 -12.40 5.75 -2.58
CA LEU A 314 -13.80 5.74 -2.20
C LEU A 314 -13.95 5.59 -0.69
N SER A 315 -14.86 6.36 -0.11
CA SER A 315 -15.20 6.29 1.31
C SER A 315 -16.70 6.36 1.53
N PHE A 316 -17.14 5.98 2.72
CA PHE A 316 -18.50 6.17 3.17
C PHE A 316 -18.54 7.37 4.12
N ARG A 317 -19.32 8.38 3.80
CA ARG A 317 -19.36 9.68 4.47
C ARG A 317 -17.99 10.40 4.41
N GLU A 318 -17.89 11.58 5.00
CA GLU A 318 -16.63 12.33 5.14
C GLU A 318 -15.63 11.66 6.12
N ALA A 319 -15.56 10.32 6.11
CA ALA A 319 -14.59 9.61 6.93
C ALA A 319 -13.19 9.83 6.35
N ASP A 320 -12.22 10.14 7.21
CA ASP A 320 -10.81 10.30 6.85
C ASP A 320 -10.16 9.00 6.32
N ILE A 321 -10.91 7.89 6.32
CA ILE A 321 -10.41 6.57 5.96
C ILE A 321 -11.10 6.07 4.70
N TYR A 322 -10.33 5.89 3.63
CA TYR A 322 -10.82 5.30 2.40
C TYR A 322 -10.90 3.78 2.53
N ALA A 323 -12.10 3.24 2.31
CA ALA A 323 -12.34 1.80 2.36
C ALA A 323 -11.98 1.09 1.05
N PHE A 324 -11.98 1.81 -0.08
CA PHE A 324 -11.52 1.30 -1.37
C PHE A 324 -10.55 2.29 -2.02
N ILE A 325 -9.43 1.78 -2.49
CA ILE A 325 -8.44 2.55 -3.24
C ILE A 325 -8.06 1.74 -4.48
N VAL A 326 -8.15 2.34 -5.65
CA VAL A 326 -7.54 1.80 -6.86
C VAL A 326 -6.63 2.84 -7.48
N ALA A 327 -5.38 2.46 -7.75
CA ALA A 327 -4.39 3.31 -8.39
C ALA A 327 -3.80 2.62 -9.62
N VAL A 328 -3.40 3.42 -10.61
CA VAL A 328 -2.71 2.95 -11.81
C VAL A 328 -1.44 3.75 -12.01
N ASP A 329 -0.32 3.05 -12.16
CA ASP A 329 0.98 3.67 -12.42
C ASP A 329 0.98 4.25 -13.85
N CYS A 330 1.03 5.58 -14.00
CA CYS A 330 1.08 6.29 -15.28
C CYS A 330 1.70 7.69 -15.11
N TRP A 331 2.57 8.08 -16.05
CA TRP A 331 3.42 9.27 -15.93
C TRP A 331 2.85 10.51 -16.61
N GLN A 332 1.94 10.35 -17.58
CA GLN A 332 1.38 11.44 -18.36
C GLN A 332 -0.07 11.70 -17.96
N VAL A 333 -0.46 12.95 -17.81
CA VAL A 333 -1.81 13.36 -17.39
C VAL A 333 -2.88 12.82 -18.32
N ASP A 334 -2.68 12.85 -19.64
CA ASP A 334 -3.60 12.29 -20.63
C ASP A 334 -3.91 10.82 -20.38
N TRP A 335 -2.88 10.06 -20.03
CA TRP A 335 -3.03 8.66 -19.69
C TRP A 335 -3.66 8.46 -18.32
N GLN A 336 -3.47 9.41 -17.42
CA GLN A 336 -4.12 9.39 -16.10
C GLN A 336 -5.63 9.58 -16.25
N VAL A 337 -6.08 10.56 -17.04
CA VAL A 337 -7.52 10.80 -17.29
C VAL A 337 -8.14 9.60 -18.01
N SER A 338 -7.47 9.08 -19.05
CA SER A 338 -7.94 7.89 -19.76
C SER A 338 -8.00 6.66 -18.85
N SER A 339 -7.00 6.46 -17.99
CA SER A 339 -7.01 5.38 -17.01
C SER A 339 -8.13 5.54 -15.99
N ALA A 340 -8.37 6.77 -15.49
CA ALA A 340 -9.48 7.05 -14.59
C ALA A 340 -10.82 6.79 -15.26
N ALA A 341 -10.99 7.20 -16.52
CA ALA A 341 -12.20 6.95 -17.29
C ALA A 341 -12.45 5.46 -17.48
N GLN A 342 -11.41 4.67 -17.80
CA GLN A 342 -11.54 3.21 -17.93
C GLN A 342 -11.91 2.53 -16.60
N ILE A 343 -11.28 2.93 -15.48
CA ILE A 343 -11.63 2.45 -14.13
C ILE A 343 -13.09 2.78 -13.85
N SER A 344 -13.49 4.03 -14.05
CA SER A 344 -14.83 4.54 -13.75
C SER A 344 -15.90 3.87 -14.59
N ASN A 345 -15.65 3.65 -15.88
CA ASN A 345 -16.56 2.92 -16.76
C ASN A 345 -16.72 1.46 -16.33
N THR A 346 -15.60 0.80 -15.98
CA THR A 346 -15.60 -0.60 -15.54
C THR A 346 -16.32 -0.78 -14.21
N LEU A 347 -16.19 0.17 -13.30
CA LEU A 347 -16.81 0.19 -11.96
C LEU A 347 -18.05 1.11 -11.90
N SER A 348 -18.68 1.40 -13.02
CA SER A 348 -19.79 2.38 -13.12
C SER A 348 -20.95 2.10 -12.17
N GLN A 349 -21.26 0.83 -11.89
CA GLN A 349 -22.29 0.47 -10.91
C GLN A 349 -21.92 0.92 -9.47
N VAL A 350 -20.63 0.91 -9.13
CA VAL A 350 -20.14 1.39 -7.83
C VAL A 350 -20.16 2.92 -7.80
N PHE A 351 -19.69 3.56 -8.87
CA PHE A 351 -19.61 5.02 -8.96
C PHE A 351 -20.99 5.69 -9.12
N SER A 352 -21.98 4.96 -9.62
CA SER A 352 -23.35 5.48 -9.67
C SER A 352 -23.97 5.76 -8.29
N ALA A 353 -23.41 5.21 -7.20
CA ALA A 353 -23.85 5.49 -5.83
C ALA A 353 -23.17 6.74 -5.23
N VAL A 354 -22.13 7.27 -5.86
CA VAL A 354 -21.35 8.41 -5.36
C VAL A 354 -22.16 9.70 -5.47
N GLU A 355 -22.27 10.40 -4.34
CA GLU A 355 -22.95 11.72 -4.26
C GLU A 355 -21.95 12.89 -4.20
N HIS A 356 -20.73 12.64 -3.71
CA HIS A 356 -19.68 13.65 -3.54
C HIS A 356 -18.44 13.26 -4.32
N LEU A 357 -18.04 14.10 -5.29
CA LEU A 357 -16.83 13.89 -6.09
C LEU A 357 -15.83 15.01 -5.87
N THR A 358 -14.58 14.64 -5.53
CA THR A 358 -13.45 15.57 -5.43
C THR A 358 -12.39 15.22 -6.48
N LEU A 359 -11.97 16.19 -7.27
CA LEU A 359 -10.85 16.09 -8.20
C LEU A 359 -9.66 16.84 -7.61
N ARG A 360 -8.57 16.11 -7.34
CA ARG A 360 -7.37 16.62 -6.68
C ARG A 360 -6.14 16.49 -7.56
N HIS A 361 -5.29 17.51 -7.56
CA HIS A 361 -4.04 17.55 -8.31
C HIS A 361 -2.86 17.70 -7.34
N GLU A 362 -2.07 16.64 -7.17
CA GLU A 362 -0.90 16.60 -6.29
C GLU A 362 0.39 16.47 -7.13
N VAL A 363 0.60 17.36 -8.10
CA VAL A 363 1.82 17.40 -8.92
C VAL A 363 2.77 18.43 -8.33
N HIS A 364 3.94 17.99 -7.90
CA HIS A 364 4.95 18.83 -7.26
C HIS A 364 5.97 19.41 -8.27
N SER A 365 6.03 18.86 -9.47
CA SER A 365 6.98 19.32 -10.50
C SER A 365 6.43 20.53 -11.27
N GLN A 366 7.18 21.63 -11.23
CA GLN A 366 6.92 22.84 -12.04
C GLN A 366 7.22 22.64 -13.54
N SER A 367 7.21 21.43 -14.05
CA SER A 367 7.39 21.17 -15.49
C SER A 367 6.10 21.53 -16.25
N SER A 368 5.88 22.85 -16.37
CA SER A 368 4.70 23.47 -16.98
C SER A 368 4.73 23.51 -18.51
N GLU A 369 5.58 22.75 -19.20
CA GLU A 369 5.82 23.04 -20.62
C GLU A 369 5.18 22.09 -21.63
N GLU A 370 4.52 21.00 -21.21
CA GLU A 370 3.79 20.13 -22.16
C GLU A 370 2.46 19.66 -21.59
N HIS A 371 1.55 20.57 -21.28
CA HIS A 371 0.16 20.20 -21.21
C HIS A 371 -0.35 20.02 -22.66
N ASN A 372 -0.20 18.82 -23.17
CA ASN A 372 -0.96 18.41 -24.34
C ASN A 372 -2.44 18.55 -23.98
N ASP A 373 -3.24 19.12 -24.90
CA ASP A 373 -4.70 19.22 -24.72
C ASP A 373 -5.25 17.83 -24.45
N VAL A 374 -5.50 17.52 -23.16
CA VAL A 374 -6.13 16.25 -22.75
C VAL A 374 -7.42 16.13 -23.52
N ASP A 375 -7.62 14.99 -24.17
CA ASP A 375 -8.78 14.77 -25.00
C ASP A 375 -10.07 15.02 -24.15
N ARG A 376 -10.82 16.05 -24.51
CA ARG A 376 -12.10 16.41 -23.93
C ARG A 376 -13.02 15.19 -23.79
N THR A 377 -12.92 14.26 -24.72
CA THR A 377 -13.69 13.02 -24.72
C THR A 377 -13.40 12.15 -23.49
N GLU A 378 -12.13 12.06 -23.07
CA GLU A 378 -11.74 11.24 -21.92
C GLU A 378 -12.26 11.82 -20.59
N TRP A 379 -12.20 13.14 -20.41
CA TRP A 379 -12.82 13.81 -19.27
C TRP A 379 -14.34 13.59 -19.21
N ARG A 380 -15.00 13.69 -20.35
CA ARG A 380 -16.43 13.44 -20.45
C ARG A 380 -16.78 11.99 -20.15
N ASN A 381 -15.99 11.04 -20.64
CA ASN A 381 -16.16 9.62 -20.35
C ASN A 381 -15.99 9.36 -18.84
N LEU A 382 -15.01 10.01 -18.21
CA LEU A 382 -14.80 9.93 -16.76
C LEU A 382 -16.05 10.42 -16.01
N LEU A 383 -16.53 11.63 -16.30
CA LEU A 383 -17.64 12.26 -15.57
C LEU A 383 -18.98 11.58 -15.80
N ARG A 384 -19.22 10.95 -16.96
CA ARG A 384 -20.47 10.20 -17.24
C ARG A 384 -20.68 9.03 -16.29
N SER A 385 -19.61 8.48 -15.71
CA SER A 385 -19.72 7.37 -14.75
C SER A 385 -20.33 7.79 -13.40
N PHE A 386 -20.42 9.11 -13.13
CA PHE A 386 -20.86 9.69 -11.87
C PHE A 386 -22.27 10.32 -12.00
N SER A 387 -23.27 9.49 -12.28
CA SER A 387 -24.63 9.96 -12.58
C SER A 387 -25.36 10.59 -11.40
N ASN A 388 -25.03 10.26 -10.14
CA ASN A 388 -25.71 10.72 -8.93
C ASN A 388 -24.93 11.78 -8.14
N VAL A 389 -23.84 12.31 -8.70
CA VAL A 389 -23.03 13.33 -8.02
C VAL A 389 -23.83 14.62 -7.82
N LYS A 390 -23.98 14.99 -6.55
CA LYS A 390 -24.65 16.23 -6.10
C LYS A 390 -23.64 17.35 -5.85
N THR A 391 -22.44 17.01 -5.39
CA THR A 391 -21.38 18.00 -5.12
C THR A 391 -20.11 17.63 -5.88
N LEU A 392 -19.56 18.59 -6.60
CA LEU A 392 -18.26 18.46 -7.28
C LEU A 392 -17.29 19.48 -6.69
N ARG A 393 -16.17 19.00 -6.16
CA ARG A 393 -15.06 19.83 -5.71
C ARG A 393 -13.87 19.67 -6.64
N VAL A 394 -13.32 20.78 -7.13
CA VAL A 394 -12.16 20.80 -8.05
C VAL A 394 -11.05 21.59 -7.41
N GLU A 395 -9.82 21.02 -7.35
CA GLU A 395 -8.64 21.74 -6.89
C GLU A 395 -7.98 22.55 -8.01
N ASP A 396 -7.16 23.54 -7.63
CA ASP A 396 -6.69 24.64 -8.49
C ASP A 396 -6.08 24.17 -9.83
N GLY A 397 -5.18 23.21 -9.79
CA GLY A 397 -4.49 22.70 -10.99
C GLY A 397 -5.38 22.05 -12.06
N LEU A 398 -6.67 21.79 -11.77
CA LEU A 398 -7.61 21.14 -12.71
C LEU A 398 -8.73 22.06 -13.18
N VAL A 399 -8.84 23.27 -12.63
CA VAL A 399 -10.00 24.17 -12.90
C VAL A 399 -10.08 24.57 -14.35
N GLU A 400 -8.99 25.01 -14.95
CA GLU A 400 -8.95 25.48 -16.34
C GLU A 400 -9.30 24.35 -17.32
N GLU A 401 -8.66 23.19 -17.14
CA GLU A 401 -8.86 22.03 -18.01
C GLU A 401 -10.30 21.50 -17.93
N LEU A 402 -10.80 21.33 -16.70
CA LEU A 402 -12.17 20.87 -16.50
C LEU A 402 -13.20 21.88 -17.02
N SER A 403 -12.95 23.18 -16.86
CA SER A 403 -13.85 24.22 -17.40
C SER A 403 -13.96 24.17 -18.92
N ARG A 404 -12.85 23.92 -19.63
CA ARG A 404 -12.84 23.69 -21.08
C ARG A 404 -13.63 22.44 -21.47
N CYS A 405 -13.48 21.36 -20.71
CA CYS A 405 -14.18 20.10 -20.98
C CYS A 405 -15.70 20.18 -20.73
N LEU A 406 -16.12 20.93 -19.73
CA LEU A 406 -17.53 21.11 -19.37
C LEU A 406 -18.24 22.22 -20.19
N ARG A 407 -17.53 22.96 -21.04
CA ARG A 407 -18.13 23.91 -21.97
C ARG A 407 -19.00 23.15 -22.97
N LEU A 408 -20.28 23.57 -23.10
CA LEU A 408 -21.20 22.94 -24.03
C LEU A 408 -20.88 23.36 -25.47
N GLU A 409 -20.97 22.41 -26.38
CA GLU A 409 -20.97 22.66 -27.83
C GLU A 409 -22.39 22.77 -28.37
N ASP A 410 -22.54 23.31 -29.60
CA ASP A 410 -23.82 23.43 -30.23
C ASP A 410 -24.52 22.08 -30.41
N GLY A 411 -25.69 21.95 -29.81
CA GLY A 411 -26.48 20.71 -29.85
C GLY A 411 -26.31 19.78 -28.67
N GLU A 412 -25.41 20.07 -27.73
CA GLU A 412 -25.24 19.28 -26.52
C GLU A 412 -26.29 19.61 -25.43
N LEU A 413 -26.70 18.56 -24.69
CA LEU A 413 -27.68 18.74 -23.62
C LEU A 413 -26.95 19.10 -22.31
N PRO A 414 -27.33 20.20 -21.62
CA PRO A 414 -26.70 20.67 -20.40
C PRO A 414 -26.72 19.65 -19.24
N LEU A 415 -27.60 18.66 -19.29
CA LEU A 415 -27.80 17.66 -18.23
C LEU A 415 -27.21 16.30 -18.57
N GLU A 416 -26.47 16.17 -19.67
CA GLU A 416 -25.86 14.88 -20.05
C GLU A 416 -24.72 14.45 -19.10
N MET A 417 -23.99 15.43 -18.59
CA MET A 417 -22.91 15.19 -17.63
C MET A 417 -23.34 15.66 -16.24
N LEU A 418 -23.09 14.81 -15.23
CA LEU A 418 -23.41 15.09 -13.83
C LEU A 418 -24.86 15.59 -13.65
N PRO A 419 -25.88 14.83 -14.08
CA PRO A 419 -27.26 15.31 -14.14
C PRO A 419 -27.82 15.83 -12.82
N GLU A 420 -27.38 15.27 -11.68
CA GLU A 420 -27.85 15.62 -10.34
C GLU A 420 -26.98 16.66 -9.63
N LEU A 421 -26.00 17.28 -10.32
CA LEU A 421 -25.09 18.28 -9.73
C LEU A 421 -25.88 19.49 -9.19
N GLN A 422 -25.69 19.78 -7.90
CA GLN A 422 -26.33 20.89 -7.16
C GLN A 422 -25.31 21.93 -6.69
N GLU A 423 -24.07 21.49 -6.40
CA GLU A 423 -23.02 22.37 -5.90
C GLU A 423 -21.69 22.11 -6.62
N LEU A 424 -21.03 23.18 -7.03
CA LEU A 424 -19.70 23.17 -7.59
C LEU A 424 -18.77 24.04 -6.74
N THR A 425 -17.73 23.41 -6.17
CA THR A 425 -16.75 24.08 -5.33
C THR A 425 -15.39 24.12 -6.02
N TYR A 426 -14.78 25.29 -6.15
CA TYR A 426 -13.42 25.44 -6.68
C TYR A 426 -12.71 26.67 -6.09
N PRO A 427 -11.35 26.72 -6.08
CA PRO A 427 -10.62 27.91 -5.70
C PRO A 427 -10.79 28.99 -6.78
N GLY A 428 -11.35 30.13 -6.39
CA GLY A 428 -11.54 31.30 -7.26
C GLY A 428 -10.33 32.21 -7.20
N SER A 429 -9.22 31.87 -7.87
CA SER A 429 -8.00 32.69 -7.92
C SER A 429 -7.72 33.18 -9.34
N GLY A 430 -7.39 34.45 -9.51
CA GLY A 430 -6.95 35.02 -10.79
C GLY A 430 -7.89 34.80 -11.95
N ASP A 431 -7.40 34.22 -13.04
CA ASP A 431 -8.11 34.01 -14.32
C ASP A 431 -9.22 32.95 -14.24
N THR A 432 -9.29 32.18 -13.14
CA THR A 432 -10.28 31.10 -12.98
C THR A 432 -11.63 31.56 -12.39
N VAL A 433 -11.78 32.85 -12.08
CA VAL A 433 -12.99 33.40 -11.43
C VAL A 433 -14.26 33.05 -12.17
N ASP A 434 -14.23 33.05 -13.51
CA ASP A 434 -15.37 32.81 -14.38
C ASP A 434 -15.34 31.47 -15.14
N ALA A 435 -14.48 30.57 -14.70
CA ALA A 435 -14.17 29.32 -15.40
C ALA A 435 -15.42 28.48 -15.75
N PHE A 436 -16.43 28.41 -14.86
CA PHE A 436 -17.59 27.57 -15.02
C PHE A 436 -18.88 28.35 -15.34
N THR A 437 -18.83 29.65 -15.67
CA THR A 437 -20.00 30.49 -15.90
C THR A 437 -20.89 29.93 -17.01
N SER A 438 -20.32 29.50 -18.15
CA SER A 438 -21.05 28.89 -19.26
C SER A 438 -21.86 27.66 -18.86
N LEU A 439 -21.26 26.75 -18.06
CA LEU A 439 -21.95 25.57 -17.54
C LEU A 439 -23.11 25.95 -16.63
N ILE A 440 -22.88 26.89 -15.70
CA ILE A 440 -23.89 27.33 -14.73
C ILE A 440 -25.08 27.98 -15.42
N ASP A 441 -24.86 28.86 -16.39
CA ASP A 441 -25.90 29.52 -17.12
C ASP A 441 -26.73 28.54 -17.98
N ALA A 442 -26.07 27.60 -18.63
CA ALA A 442 -26.73 26.56 -19.40
C ALA A 442 -27.61 25.67 -18.51
N ARG A 443 -27.15 25.30 -17.32
CA ARG A 443 -27.93 24.50 -16.37
C ARG A 443 -29.06 25.28 -15.73
N ARG A 444 -28.89 26.59 -15.47
CA ARG A 444 -29.93 27.46 -15.01
C ARG A 444 -31.04 27.54 -16.05
N ASN A 445 -30.70 27.71 -17.33
CA ASN A 445 -31.63 27.74 -18.44
C ASN A 445 -32.36 26.40 -18.63
N ALA A 446 -31.73 25.29 -18.29
CA ALA A 446 -32.34 23.96 -18.30
C ALA A 446 -33.17 23.65 -17.03
N GLY A 447 -33.37 24.62 -16.13
CA GLY A 447 -34.15 24.45 -14.90
C GLY A 447 -33.49 23.68 -13.76
N ARG A 448 -32.17 23.45 -13.85
CA ARG A 448 -31.37 22.75 -12.85
C ARG A 448 -30.18 23.63 -12.39
N PRO A 449 -30.45 24.71 -11.63
CA PRO A 449 -29.39 25.63 -11.19
C PRO A 449 -28.36 24.94 -10.27
N VAL A 450 -27.10 25.32 -10.44
CA VAL A 450 -25.98 24.84 -9.62
C VAL A 450 -25.50 25.99 -8.74
N THR A 451 -25.32 25.72 -7.45
CA THR A 451 -24.72 26.66 -6.49
C THR A 451 -23.20 26.65 -6.65
N LEU A 452 -22.65 27.85 -6.83
CA LEU A 452 -21.20 28.02 -6.92
C LEU A 452 -20.63 28.41 -5.56
N VAL A 453 -19.69 27.60 -5.04
CA VAL A 453 -18.99 27.91 -3.80
C VAL A 453 -17.52 28.16 -4.13
N ARG A 454 -17.05 29.39 -3.84
CA ARG A 454 -15.66 29.76 -4.03
C ARG A 454 -14.93 29.61 -2.72
N HIS A 455 -13.91 28.76 -2.68
CA HIS A 455 -13.01 28.68 -1.54
C HIS A 455 -11.79 29.58 -1.75
N SER A 456 -11.46 30.40 -0.74
CA SER A 456 -10.09 30.88 -0.64
C SER A 456 -9.16 29.66 -0.49
N PRO A 457 -8.00 29.62 -1.17
CA PRO A 457 -7.07 28.54 -0.97
C PRO A 457 -6.72 28.46 0.53
N ILE A 458 -7.24 27.46 1.20
CA ILE A 458 -6.81 27.14 2.56
C ILE A 458 -5.38 26.63 2.37
N PRO A 459 -4.37 27.24 3.00
CA PRO A 459 -3.04 26.68 2.99
C PRO A 459 -3.17 25.26 3.60
N ILE A 460 -3.06 24.25 2.77
CA ILE A 460 -3.00 22.86 3.23
C ILE A 460 -1.81 22.83 4.17
N PRO A 461 -1.97 22.47 5.45
CA PRO A 461 -0.81 22.21 6.27
C PRO A 461 -0.04 21.13 5.51
N SER A 462 1.16 21.48 5.06
CA SER A 462 2.06 20.56 4.39
C SER A 462 2.39 19.46 5.40
N LEU A 463 1.62 18.37 5.40
CA LEU A 463 1.85 17.16 6.17
C LEU A 463 3.16 16.45 5.77
N LEU A 464 3.93 17.07 4.84
CA LEU A 464 5.18 16.56 4.28
C LEU A 464 6.41 17.42 4.62
N SER A 465 6.37 18.32 5.63
CA SER A 465 7.58 18.98 6.08
C SER A 465 8.25 18.27 7.27
N LEU A 466 8.47 16.98 7.18
CA LEU A 466 9.41 16.25 8.03
C LEU A 466 10.48 15.62 7.15
N GLY A 467 11.50 16.44 6.84
CA GLY A 467 12.86 16.04 6.58
C GLY A 467 13.10 15.07 5.42
N SER A 468 13.10 15.58 4.17
CA SER A 468 13.81 14.89 3.09
C SER A 468 15.32 15.11 3.28
N PRO A 469 16.14 14.06 3.44
CA PRO A 469 17.57 14.21 3.24
C PRO A 469 17.84 14.38 1.75
N SER A 470 18.42 15.52 1.39
CA SER A 470 18.88 15.85 0.04
C SER A 470 19.90 14.83 -0.41
N ILE A 471 19.52 13.93 -1.32
CA ILE A 471 20.48 13.10 -2.06
C ILE A 471 21.01 13.96 -3.20
N SER A 472 22.19 14.54 -3.01
CA SER A 472 22.98 15.17 -4.08
C SER A 472 23.45 14.10 -5.05
N LEU A 473 22.86 14.08 -6.24
CA LEU A 473 23.40 13.38 -7.40
C LEU A 473 24.73 14.03 -7.81
N LEU A 474 25.83 13.41 -7.43
CA LEU A 474 27.14 13.67 -8.02
C LEU A 474 27.16 13.06 -9.44
N SER A 475 26.96 13.91 -10.42
CA SER A 475 27.27 13.63 -11.82
C SER A 475 28.79 13.53 -11.97
N ASN A 476 29.31 12.31 -12.07
CA ASN A 476 30.68 12.09 -12.57
C ASN A 476 30.66 12.19 -14.09
N GLU A 477 31.12 13.32 -14.60
CA GLU A 477 31.61 13.44 -15.97
C GLU A 477 32.90 12.64 -16.08
N ALA A 478 32.82 11.51 -16.79
CA ALA A 478 34.03 10.82 -17.26
C ALA A 478 34.61 11.57 -18.43
N GLY A 479 35.65 12.39 -18.18
CA GLY A 479 36.49 12.99 -19.20
C GLY A 479 37.34 11.95 -19.89
N ASN A 480 37.10 11.72 -21.17
CA ASN A 480 38.04 11.07 -22.08
C ASN A 480 39.30 11.91 -22.20
N GLY A 481 40.46 11.37 -21.88
CA GLY A 481 41.78 11.83 -22.22
C GLY A 481 42.58 10.71 -22.83
N ILE A 482 42.57 10.64 -24.16
CA ILE A 482 43.57 9.91 -24.94
C ILE A 482 44.73 10.88 -25.15
N GLU A 483 45.95 10.54 -24.73
CA GLU A 483 47.18 10.97 -25.39
C GLU A 483 48.37 10.07 -25.04
N THR A 484 48.94 9.51 -26.11
CA THR A 484 50.24 8.86 -26.39
C THR A 484 50.68 7.68 -25.56
#